data_a1f3b79d3188cc146d01efb7a1266081
#
_entry.id   a1f3b79d3188cc146d01efb7a1266081
#
_cell.length_a   1.000
_cell.length_b   1.000
_cell.length_c   1.000
_cell.angle_alpha   90.00
_cell.angle_beta   90.00
_cell.angle_gamma   90.00
#
_symmetry.space_group_name_H-M   'P 1'
#
loop_
_entity.id
_entity.type
_entity.pdbx_description
1 polymer ?
#
loop_
_entity_poly.entity_id
_entity_poly.type
_entity_poly.pdbx_seq_one_letter_code
_entity_poly.pdbx_strand_id
1 'polypeptide(L)'
;MGVQRYARRDESIKGAEFALKQGKKKSWLKYVLVFGLIFFVCWYERGFLEQAAEKIRKLPNWTIFIIIVLSLTYLVWEGTIIWLLMRQSVKHYSWMQGVRCSFVCSFFRTTTLGSGGGVAQMYEMNRDGLPLARGAGLSMVQYIFHKVSITLYGLIGFLCLLFAKDESVSGYTVFLAAGIGLTALITAVLLLVTACPPFSNWGFLIAERLCHGKWQDKRDKMKAQIDSMQEESLRLLKHSPRTAGGIFLCDFAKLTCWYLVPWFVLSADLPVSLWQIVCITAAAQMLAGVIPTPAGLGSLEFVFLMFSTKIVGAAEAGAAMILLRCAVNIIPLVPGALLALTDCRKKKGSRECPAE
;
A
#
# COMPACT_ATOMS: atom_id res chain seq x y z
N MET A 1 26.09 -41.45 28.00
CA MET A 1 26.09 -40.15 27.24
C MET A 1 24.78 -39.87 26.45
N GLY A 2 23.91 -40.83 26.22
CA GLY A 2 22.63 -40.65 25.46
C GLY A 2 21.50 -39.98 26.24
N VAL A 3 21.35 -40.26 27.51
CA VAL A 3 20.21 -39.80 28.34
C VAL A 3 20.23 -38.27 28.60
N GLN A 4 21.40 -37.64 28.74
CA GLN A 4 21.53 -36.21 28.95
C GLN A 4 21.22 -35.36 27.68
N ARG A 5 21.33 -35.93 26.46
CA ARG A 5 20.93 -35.25 25.21
C ARG A 5 19.42 -35.25 25.03
N TYR A 6 18.74 -36.29 25.47
CA TYR A 6 17.29 -36.37 25.39
C TYR A 6 16.59 -35.38 26.36
N ALA A 7 17.09 -35.29 27.60
CA ALA A 7 16.56 -34.35 28.59
C ALA A 7 16.70 -32.89 28.16
N ARG A 8 17.86 -32.49 27.58
CA ARG A 8 18.06 -31.10 27.05
C ARG A 8 17.19 -30.76 25.86
N ARG A 9 16.84 -31.76 25.03
CA ARG A 9 15.97 -31.57 23.88
C ARG A 9 14.53 -31.32 24.31
N ASP A 10 14.09 -32.02 25.38
CA ASP A 10 12.74 -31.91 25.93
C ASP A 10 12.50 -30.55 26.64
N GLU A 11 13.52 -30.06 27.36
CA GLU A 11 13.47 -28.70 27.97
C GLU A 11 13.48 -27.59 26.94
N SER A 12 14.22 -27.73 25.85
CA SER A 12 14.21 -26.80 24.71
C SER A 12 12.86 -26.73 24.00
N ILE A 13 12.19 -27.88 23.83
CA ILE A 13 10.85 -27.94 23.21
C ILE A 13 9.80 -27.32 24.12
N LYS A 14 9.84 -27.62 25.43
CA LYS A 14 8.93 -27.01 26.44
C LYS A 14 9.13 -25.50 26.56
N GLY A 15 10.38 -25.03 26.51
CA GLY A 15 10.72 -23.61 26.49
C GLY A 15 10.20 -22.89 25.24
N ALA A 16 10.31 -23.53 24.06
CA ALA A 16 9.77 -22.99 22.81
C ALA A 16 8.23 -22.99 22.78
N GLU A 17 7.57 -24.03 23.28
CA GLU A 17 6.11 -24.07 23.42
C GLU A 17 5.58 -23.02 24.40
N PHE A 18 6.29 -22.79 25.53
CA PHE A 18 5.93 -21.77 26.52
C PHE A 18 6.09 -20.36 25.93
N ALA A 19 7.17 -20.10 25.18
CA ALA A 19 7.38 -18.82 24.48
C ALA A 19 6.33 -18.58 23.37
N LEU A 20 5.93 -19.61 22.64
CA LEU A 20 4.87 -19.56 21.63
C LEU A 20 3.48 -19.31 22.26
N LYS A 21 3.20 -19.91 23.43
CA LYS A 21 1.96 -19.66 24.18
C LYS A 21 1.91 -18.23 24.74
N GLN A 22 3.01 -17.69 25.27
CA GLN A 22 3.07 -16.29 25.72
C GLN A 22 2.96 -15.29 24.58
N GLY A 23 3.57 -15.59 23.42
CA GLY A 23 3.44 -14.77 22.21
C GLY A 23 2.01 -14.70 21.68
N LYS A 24 1.28 -15.82 21.70
CA LYS A 24 -0.14 -15.88 21.33
C LYS A 24 -1.06 -15.08 22.27
N LYS A 25 -0.85 -15.14 23.59
CA LYS A 25 -1.66 -14.37 24.57
C LYS A 25 -1.48 -12.86 24.45
N LYS A 26 -0.24 -12.39 24.22
CA LYS A 26 0.07 -10.96 24.01
C LYS A 26 -0.45 -10.44 22.65
N SER A 27 -0.49 -11.30 21.66
CA SER A 27 -1.02 -10.95 20.34
C SER A 27 -2.55 -10.82 20.35
N TRP A 28 -3.27 -11.73 21.00
CA TRP A 28 -4.74 -11.68 21.12
C TRP A 28 -5.25 -10.43 21.82
N LEU A 29 -4.59 -10.01 22.90
CA LEU A 29 -4.95 -8.78 23.63
C LEU A 29 -4.87 -7.53 22.75
N LYS A 30 -3.87 -7.46 21.86
CA LYS A 30 -3.75 -6.36 20.88
C LYS A 30 -4.92 -6.34 19.90
N TYR A 31 -5.34 -7.50 19.40
CA TYR A 31 -6.49 -7.59 18.49
C TYR A 31 -7.79 -7.20 19.21
N VAL A 32 -8.02 -7.67 20.45
CA VAL A 32 -9.18 -7.28 21.25
C VAL A 32 -9.21 -5.78 21.50
N LEU A 33 -8.05 -5.17 21.80
CA LEU A 33 -7.96 -3.74 22.03
C LEU A 33 -8.23 -2.94 20.75
N VAL A 34 -7.69 -3.38 19.62
CA VAL A 34 -7.94 -2.74 18.32
C VAL A 34 -9.39 -2.90 17.89
N PHE A 35 -9.97 -4.11 18.00
CA PHE A 35 -11.39 -4.33 17.68
C PHE A 35 -12.31 -3.59 18.66
N GLY A 36 -11.97 -3.55 19.95
CA GLY A 36 -12.71 -2.79 20.95
C GLY A 36 -12.69 -1.29 20.67
N LEU A 37 -11.54 -0.74 20.27
CA LEU A 37 -11.41 0.66 19.86
C LEU A 37 -12.23 0.96 18.60
N ILE A 38 -12.13 0.10 17.58
CA ILE A 38 -12.92 0.25 16.34
C ILE A 38 -14.42 0.21 16.66
N PHE A 39 -14.86 -0.76 17.48
CA PHE A 39 -16.26 -0.86 17.91
C PHE A 39 -16.72 0.39 18.67
N PHE A 40 -15.90 0.89 19.60
CA PHE A 40 -16.20 2.11 20.36
C PHE A 40 -16.32 3.34 19.44
N VAL A 41 -15.40 3.52 18.50
CA VAL A 41 -15.45 4.62 17.52
C VAL A 41 -16.70 4.48 16.63
N CYS A 42 -16.98 3.30 16.11
CA CYS A 42 -18.19 3.06 15.31
C CYS A 42 -19.48 3.31 16.10
N TRP A 43 -19.49 2.97 17.37
CA TRP A 43 -20.67 3.23 18.23
C TRP A 43 -20.82 4.71 18.57
N TYR A 44 -19.72 5.38 18.87
CA TYR A 44 -19.72 6.83 19.16
C TYR A 44 -20.15 7.64 17.93
N GLU A 45 -19.63 7.30 16.77
CA GLU A 45 -19.93 7.98 15.49
C GLU A 45 -21.10 7.36 14.70
N ARG A 46 -21.96 6.54 15.35
CA ARG A 46 -23.04 5.83 14.65
C ARG A 46 -23.96 6.74 13.85
N GLY A 47 -24.28 7.94 14.35
CA GLY A 47 -25.12 8.90 13.68
C GLY A 47 -24.50 9.41 12.37
N PHE A 48 -23.21 9.66 12.36
CA PHE A 48 -22.44 9.99 11.15
C PHE A 48 -22.42 8.82 10.15
N LEU A 49 -22.19 7.59 10.65
CA LEU A 49 -22.17 6.39 9.81
C LEU A 49 -23.56 6.09 9.22
N GLU A 50 -24.65 6.31 9.96
CA GLU A 50 -26.00 6.15 9.46
C GLU A 50 -26.32 7.16 8.36
N GLN A 51 -25.96 8.45 8.52
CA GLN A 51 -26.12 9.48 7.49
C GLN A 51 -25.31 9.15 6.24
N ALA A 52 -24.04 8.74 6.38
CA ALA A 52 -23.21 8.32 5.25
C ALA A 52 -23.78 7.07 4.55
N ALA A 53 -24.29 6.10 5.29
CA ALA A 53 -24.92 4.90 4.74
C ALA A 53 -26.23 5.23 4.00
N GLU A 54 -27.02 6.19 4.49
CA GLU A 54 -28.22 6.67 3.80
C GLU A 54 -27.86 7.33 2.45
N LYS A 55 -26.80 8.14 2.42
CA LYS A 55 -26.30 8.75 1.17
C LYS A 55 -25.85 7.68 0.18
N ILE A 56 -25.12 6.65 0.64
CA ILE A 56 -24.69 5.53 -0.22
C ILE A 56 -25.89 4.80 -0.82
N ARG A 57 -26.96 4.58 -0.04
CA ARG A 57 -28.17 3.91 -0.53
C ARG A 57 -28.93 4.71 -1.60
N LYS A 58 -28.80 6.03 -1.60
CA LYS A 58 -29.44 6.93 -2.58
C LYS A 58 -28.64 7.08 -3.86
N LEU A 59 -27.39 6.57 -3.90
CA LEU A 59 -26.56 6.69 -5.09
C LEU A 59 -27.15 5.92 -6.29
N PRO A 60 -27.09 6.51 -7.50
CA PRO A 60 -27.51 5.83 -8.71
C PRO A 60 -26.66 4.58 -8.98
N ASN A 61 -27.27 3.51 -9.49
CA ASN A 61 -26.59 2.25 -9.77
C ASN A 61 -25.41 2.41 -10.75
N TRP A 62 -25.46 3.37 -11.66
CA TRP A 62 -24.36 3.65 -12.59
C TRP A 62 -23.11 4.17 -11.88
N THR A 63 -23.27 4.97 -10.81
CA THR A 63 -22.15 5.42 -9.98
C THR A 63 -21.43 4.23 -9.33
N ILE A 64 -22.19 3.30 -8.76
CA ILE A 64 -21.64 2.08 -8.16
C ILE A 64 -20.91 1.25 -9.22
N PHE A 65 -21.50 1.11 -10.42
CA PHE A 65 -20.87 0.40 -11.53
C PHE A 65 -19.52 1.04 -11.92
N ILE A 66 -19.47 2.36 -12.05
CA ILE A 66 -18.22 3.08 -12.36
C ILE A 66 -17.17 2.86 -11.27
N ILE A 67 -17.55 2.90 -9.98
CA ILE A 67 -16.64 2.67 -8.88
C ILE A 67 -16.02 1.25 -8.96
N ILE A 68 -16.84 0.24 -9.31
CA ILE A 68 -16.35 -1.12 -9.53
C ILE A 68 -15.36 -1.15 -10.69
N VAL A 69 -15.68 -0.53 -11.82
CA VAL A 69 -14.79 -0.46 -12.98
C VAL A 69 -13.47 0.24 -12.64
N LEU A 70 -13.52 1.38 -11.96
CA LEU A 70 -12.31 2.11 -11.52
C LEU A 70 -11.45 1.28 -10.59
N SER A 71 -12.08 0.55 -9.64
CA SER A 71 -11.39 -0.34 -8.71
C SER A 71 -10.65 -1.49 -9.44
N LEU A 72 -11.29 -2.12 -10.41
CA LEU A 72 -10.68 -3.19 -11.18
C LEU A 72 -9.59 -2.65 -12.12
N THR A 73 -9.83 -1.51 -12.76
CA THR A 73 -8.86 -0.83 -13.64
C THR A 73 -7.61 -0.40 -12.86
N TYR A 74 -7.77 0.06 -11.62
CA TYR A 74 -6.64 0.32 -10.71
C TYR A 74 -5.71 -0.90 -10.57
N LEU A 75 -6.28 -2.12 -10.38
CA LEU A 75 -5.49 -3.35 -10.28
C LEU A 75 -4.87 -3.79 -11.60
N VAL A 76 -5.51 -3.49 -12.71
CA VAL A 76 -4.94 -3.73 -14.05
C VAL A 76 -3.70 -2.87 -14.26
N TRP A 77 -3.73 -1.59 -13.88
CA TRP A 77 -2.55 -0.72 -13.93
C TRP A 77 -1.45 -1.19 -12.99
N GLU A 78 -1.79 -1.60 -11.76
CA GLU A 78 -0.84 -2.20 -10.81
C GLU A 78 -0.17 -3.45 -11.42
N GLY A 79 -0.96 -4.34 -12.04
CA GLY A 79 -0.46 -5.53 -12.74
C GLY A 79 0.40 -5.20 -13.95
N THR A 80 0.09 -4.12 -14.65
CA THR A 80 0.91 -3.63 -15.77
C THR A 80 2.27 -3.15 -15.29
N ILE A 81 2.36 -2.47 -14.14
CA ILE A 81 3.62 -2.09 -13.51
C ILE A 81 4.45 -3.34 -13.16
N ILE A 82 3.82 -4.34 -12.53
CA ILE A 82 4.48 -5.63 -12.21
C ILE A 82 5.01 -6.29 -13.48
N TRP A 83 4.22 -6.32 -14.55
CA TRP A 83 4.64 -6.87 -15.84
C TRP A 83 5.82 -6.11 -16.42
N LEU A 84 5.81 -4.76 -16.41
CA LEU A 84 6.90 -3.92 -16.88
C LEU A 84 8.22 -4.20 -16.14
N LEU A 85 8.16 -4.46 -14.85
CA LEU A 85 9.31 -4.82 -14.02
C LEU A 85 9.79 -6.25 -14.31
N MET A 86 8.88 -7.21 -14.29
CA MET A 86 9.21 -8.63 -14.41
C MET A 86 9.75 -9.03 -15.79
N ARG A 87 9.21 -8.47 -16.88
CA ARG A 87 9.63 -8.79 -18.25
C ARG A 87 11.10 -8.50 -18.54
N GLN A 88 11.74 -7.65 -17.73
CA GLN A 88 13.17 -7.35 -17.87
C GLN A 88 14.07 -8.46 -17.32
N SER A 89 13.55 -9.28 -16.43
CA SER A 89 14.30 -10.30 -15.71
C SER A 89 13.86 -11.72 -16.05
N VAL A 90 12.59 -11.90 -16.41
CA VAL A 90 12.00 -13.21 -16.74
C VAL A 90 11.55 -13.21 -18.19
N LYS A 91 12.18 -14.09 -19.02
CA LYS A 91 11.78 -14.29 -20.41
C LYS A 91 10.35 -14.83 -20.47
N HIS A 92 9.53 -14.31 -21.38
CA HIS A 92 8.14 -14.74 -21.60
C HIS A 92 7.17 -14.48 -20.44
N TYR A 93 7.49 -13.54 -19.53
CA TYR A 93 6.51 -13.11 -18.52
C TYR A 93 5.35 -12.37 -19.18
N SER A 94 4.14 -12.94 -19.07
CA SER A 94 2.96 -12.40 -19.75
C SER A 94 2.32 -11.27 -18.93
N TRP A 95 1.63 -10.35 -19.63
CA TRP A 95 0.87 -9.28 -18.98
C TRP A 95 -0.21 -9.83 -18.02
N MET A 96 -0.88 -10.94 -18.40
CA MET A 96 -1.90 -11.58 -17.57
C MET A 96 -1.33 -12.12 -16.25
N GLN A 97 -0.07 -12.58 -16.22
CA GLN A 97 0.61 -12.99 -14.99
C GLN A 97 0.82 -11.78 -14.06
N GLY A 98 1.20 -10.61 -14.62
CA GLY A 98 1.31 -9.36 -13.84
C GLY A 98 -0.02 -8.93 -13.23
N VAL A 99 -1.10 -8.93 -14.03
CA VAL A 99 -2.44 -8.59 -13.56
C VAL A 99 -2.90 -9.58 -12.48
N ARG A 100 -2.71 -10.88 -12.69
CA ARG A 100 -3.03 -11.89 -11.68
C ARG A 100 -2.25 -11.64 -10.37
N CYS A 101 -0.97 -11.36 -10.46
CA CYS A 101 -0.13 -11.05 -9.29
C CYS A 101 -0.71 -9.86 -8.50
N SER A 102 -1.14 -8.78 -9.18
CA SER A 102 -1.71 -7.60 -8.50
C SER A 102 -2.99 -7.94 -7.72
N PHE A 103 -3.88 -8.76 -8.29
CA PHE A 103 -5.10 -9.20 -7.60
C PHE A 103 -4.81 -10.04 -6.36
N VAL A 104 -3.90 -11.02 -6.47
CA VAL A 104 -3.47 -11.86 -5.34
C VAL A 104 -2.81 -11.00 -4.25
N CYS A 105 -1.94 -10.06 -4.63
CA CYS A 105 -1.30 -9.13 -3.71
C CYS A 105 -2.31 -8.23 -3.00
N SER A 106 -3.35 -7.77 -3.71
CA SER A 106 -4.44 -6.97 -3.12
C SER A 106 -5.23 -7.76 -2.08
N PHE A 107 -5.54 -9.04 -2.33
CA PHE A 107 -6.17 -9.92 -1.36
C PHE A 107 -5.35 -10.04 -0.08
N PHE A 108 -4.05 -10.36 -0.19
CA PHE A 108 -3.18 -10.47 0.98
C PHE A 108 -2.97 -9.13 1.67
N ARG A 109 -2.89 -8.02 0.96
CA ARG A 109 -2.80 -6.68 1.53
C ARG A 109 -4.01 -6.37 2.40
N THR A 110 -5.22 -6.65 1.92
CA THR A 110 -6.46 -6.39 2.65
C THR A 110 -6.61 -7.30 3.87
N THR A 111 -6.35 -8.60 3.73
CA THR A 111 -6.51 -9.58 4.82
C THR A 111 -5.47 -9.42 5.93
N THR A 112 -4.31 -8.83 5.66
CA THR A 112 -3.22 -8.63 6.63
C THR A 112 -3.06 -7.18 7.08
N LEU A 113 -4.06 -6.33 6.86
CA LEU A 113 -4.03 -4.90 7.19
C LEU A 113 -2.77 -4.19 6.64
N GLY A 114 -2.47 -4.44 5.35
CA GLY A 114 -1.40 -3.77 4.61
C GLY A 114 -0.07 -4.51 4.54
N SER A 115 0.28 -5.34 5.52
CA SER A 115 1.63 -5.94 5.62
C SER A 115 1.90 -7.09 4.64
N GLY A 116 0.89 -7.84 4.23
CA GLY A 116 1.05 -9.06 3.43
C GLY A 116 1.18 -8.83 1.92
N GLY A 117 0.80 -7.66 1.41
CA GLY A 117 0.80 -7.41 -0.03
C GLY A 117 2.19 -7.53 -0.65
N GLY A 118 3.21 -6.91 -0.06
CA GLY A 118 4.59 -6.99 -0.56
C GLY A 118 5.20 -8.39 -0.43
N VAL A 119 4.87 -9.11 0.65
CA VAL A 119 5.32 -10.49 0.84
C VAL A 119 4.67 -11.40 -0.22
N ALA A 120 3.38 -11.27 -0.46
CA ALA A 120 2.67 -12.00 -1.52
C ALA A 120 3.27 -11.71 -2.90
N GLN A 121 3.62 -10.46 -3.19
CA GLN A 121 4.25 -10.06 -4.44
C GLN A 121 5.59 -10.78 -4.65
N MET A 122 6.46 -10.79 -3.64
CA MET A 122 7.73 -11.52 -3.71
C MET A 122 7.54 -13.02 -3.95
N TYR A 123 6.54 -13.64 -3.31
CA TYR A 123 6.22 -15.06 -3.51
C TYR A 123 5.68 -15.35 -4.92
N GLU A 124 4.79 -14.51 -5.45
CA GLU A 124 4.26 -14.65 -6.80
C GLU A 124 5.37 -14.47 -7.84
N MET A 125 6.23 -13.44 -7.69
CA MET A 125 7.40 -13.24 -8.56
C MET A 125 8.38 -14.42 -8.50
N ASN A 126 8.60 -15.01 -7.32
CA ASN A 126 9.46 -16.18 -7.17
C ASN A 126 8.87 -17.42 -7.82
N ARG A 127 7.57 -17.62 -7.71
CA ARG A 127 6.88 -18.71 -8.40
C ARG A 127 7.03 -18.60 -9.92
N ASP A 128 7.02 -17.38 -10.43
CA ASP A 128 7.15 -17.09 -11.86
C ASP A 128 8.62 -17.02 -12.33
N GLY A 129 9.57 -17.50 -11.50
CA GLY A 129 10.97 -17.72 -11.88
C GLY A 129 11.96 -16.64 -11.45
N LEU A 130 11.55 -15.64 -10.66
CA LEU A 130 12.46 -14.62 -10.15
C LEU A 130 12.98 -15.01 -8.75
N PRO A 131 14.31 -14.98 -8.48
CA PRO A 131 14.84 -15.21 -7.14
C PRO A 131 14.24 -14.24 -6.10
N LEU A 132 13.92 -14.73 -4.88
CA LEU A 132 13.27 -13.94 -3.82
C LEU A 132 13.99 -12.63 -3.52
N ALA A 133 15.32 -12.62 -3.48
CA ALA A 133 16.11 -11.40 -3.23
C ALA A 133 15.88 -10.35 -4.31
N ARG A 134 15.86 -10.74 -5.59
CA ARG A 134 15.55 -9.82 -6.70
C ARG A 134 14.08 -9.39 -6.70
N GLY A 135 13.16 -10.29 -6.35
CA GLY A 135 11.75 -9.96 -6.17
C GLY A 135 11.54 -8.90 -5.09
N ALA A 136 12.29 -8.99 -3.98
CA ALA A 136 12.29 -7.96 -2.95
C ALA A 136 12.80 -6.61 -3.47
N GLY A 137 13.91 -6.62 -4.22
CA GLY A 137 14.46 -5.42 -4.86
C GLY A 137 13.45 -4.75 -5.79
N LEU A 138 12.84 -5.50 -6.71
CA LEU A 138 11.84 -4.97 -7.65
C LEU A 138 10.58 -4.45 -6.95
N SER A 139 10.12 -5.13 -5.89
CA SER A 139 8.97 -4.65 -5.08
C SER A 139 9.28 -3.32 -4.38
N MET A 140 10.51 -3.14 -3.91
CA MET A 140 10.96 -1.87 -3.33
C MET A 140 11.07 -0.77 -4.39
N VAL A 141 11.57 -1.08 -5.59
CA VAL A 141 11.59 -0.15 -6.72
C VAL A 141 10.18 0.32 -7.05
N GLN A 142 9.21 -0.60 -7.17
CA GLN A 142 7.81 -0.27 -7.38
C GLN A 142 7.26 0.65 -6.28
N TYR A 143 7.56 0.34 -5.01
CA TYR A 143 7.15 1.18 -3.88
C TYR A 143 7.69 2.61 -3.97
N ILE A 144 8.94 2.79 -4.40
CA ILE A 144 9.56 4.10 -4.58
C ILE A 144 8.89 4.89 -5.69
N PHE A 145 8.68 4.28 -6.86
CA PHE A 145 7.95 4.93 -7.95
C PHE A 145 6.56 5.38 -7.49
N HIS A 146 5.86 4.51 -6.75
CA HIS A 146 4.56 4.83 -6.18
C HIS A 146 4.60 6.00 -5.20
N LYS A 147 5.60 6.08 -4.32
CA LYS A 147 5.78 7.21 -3.39
C LYS A 147 6.09 8.50 -4.12
N VAL A 148 6.95 8.45 -5.14
CA VAL A 148 7.26 9.62 -5.98
C VAL A 148 6.01 10.10 -6.72
N SER A 149 5.24 9.18 -7.30
CA SER A 149 3.99 9.52 -8.00
C SER A 149 2.96 10.17 -7.08
N ILE A 150 2.74 9.61 -5.88
CA ILE A 150 1.85 10.22 -4.88
C ILE A 150 2.32 11.62 -4.52
N THR A 151 3.62 11.80 -4.25
CA THR A 151 4.17 13.10 -3.85
C THR A 151 4.02 14.13 -4.96
N LEU A 152 4.33 13.78 -6.21
CA LEU A 152 4.20 14.68 -7.35
C LEU A 152 2.74 15.01 -7.65
N TYR A 153 1.85 14.01 -7.65
CA TYR A 153 0.43 14.21 -7.89
C TYR A 153 -0.18 15.11 -6.80
N GLY A 154 0.14 14.82 -5.53
CA GLY A 154 -0.32 15.61 -4.39
C GLY A 154 0.23 17.04 -4.38
N LEU A 155 1.50 17.22 -4.77
CA LEU A 155 2.11 18.55 -4.91
C LEU A 155 1.43 19.35 -6.02
N ILE A 156 1.22 18.76 -7.20
CA ILE A 156 0.49 19.40 -8.31
C ILE A 156 -0.92 19.77 -7.85
N GLY A 157 -1.64 18.84 -7.22
CA GLY A 157 -2.98 19.07 -6.70
C GLY A 157 -3.03 20.23 -5.70
N PHE A 158 -2.10 20.27 -4.76
CA PHE A 158 -2.00 21.36 -3.79
C PHE A 158 -1.70 22.71 -4.46
N LEU A 159 -0.75 22.77 -5.38
CA LEU A 159 -0.42 24.00 -6.10
C LEU A 159 -1.62 24.51 -6.92
N CYS A 160 -2.35 23.60 -7.58
CA CYS A 160 -3.59 23.96 -8.29
C CYS A 160 -4.62 24.58 -7.34
N LEU A 161 -4.86 23.99 -6.17
CA LEU A 161 -5.80 24.52 -5.17
C LEU A 161 -5.32 25.89 -4.62
N LEU A 162 -4.02 26.03 -4.38
CA LEU A 162 -3.43 27.28 -3.88
C LEU A 162 -3.57 28.42 -4.90
N PHE A 163 -3.24 28.18 -6.18
CA PHE A 163 -3.34 29.18 -7.23
C PHE A 163 -4.79 29.54 -7.54
N ALA A 164 -5.71 28.58 -7.43
CA ALA A 164 -7.14 28.82 -7.56
C ALA A 164 -7.75 29.58 -6.37
N LYS A 165 -6.99 29.82 -5.30
CA LYS A 165 -7.47 30.41 -4.03
C LYS A 165 -8.70 29.68 -3.47
N ASP A 166 -8.65 28.33 -3.55
CA ASP A 166 -9.76 27.49 -3.16
C ASP A 166 -10.03 27.57 -1.66
N GLU A 167 -11.30 27.73 -1.27
CA GLU A 167 -11.69 27.88 0.14
C GLU A 167 -11.38 26.64 0.98
N SER A 168 -11.28 25.46 0.37
CA SER A 168 -10.94 24.21 1.06
C SER A 168 -9.57 24.26 1.74
N VAL A 169 -8.64 25.04 1.17
CA VAL A 169 -7.26 25.20 1.63
C VAL A 169 -7.11 26.41 2.56
N SER A 170 -8.06 27.33 2.52
CA SER A 170 -8.06 28.52 3.35
C SER A 170 -8.04 28.20 4.85
N GLY A 171 -7.10 28.77 5.58
CA GLY A 171 -6.89 28.52 7.02
C GLY A 171 -6.00 27.31 7.35
N TYR A 172 -5.71 26.40 6.41
CA TYR A 172 -4.83 25.24 6.60
C TYR A 172 -3.53 25.31 5.81
N THR A 173 -3.27 26.43 5.11
CA THR A 173 -2.13 26.57 4.17
C THR A 173 -0.79 26.27 4.83
N VAL A 174 -0.55 26.76 6.06
CA VAL A 174 0.69 26.52 6.79
C VAL A 174 0.85 25.05 7.17
N PHE A 175 -0.23 24.41 7.67
CA PHE A 175 -0.23 22.99 8.01
C PHE A 175 0.03 22.13 6.77
N LEU A 176 -0.61 22.48 5.65
CA LEU A 176 -0.42 21.84 4.36
C LEU A 176 1.00 21.98 3.85
N ALA A 177 1.55 23.21 3.85
CA ALA A 177 2.92 23.46 3.41
C ALA A 177 3.94 22.67 4.25
N ALA A 178 3.76 22.63 5.56
CA ALA A 178 4.61 21.83 6.45
C ALA A 178 4.51 20.33 6.18
N GLY A 179 3.30 19.80 6.00
CA GLY A 179 3.06 18.39 5.67
C GLY A 179 3.63 18.00 4.30
N ILE A 180 3.48 18.87 3.31
CA ILE A 180 4.05 18.70 1.96
C ILE A 180 5.58 18.72 2.03
N GLY A 181 6.16 19.68 2.75
CA GLY A 181 7.61 19.76 2.95
C GLY A 181 8.17 18.49 3.59
N LEU A 182 7.47 17.98 4.63
CA LEU A 182 7.85 16.73 5.29
C LEU A 182 7.71 15.52 4.37
N THR A 183 6.63 15.43 3.59
CA THR A 183 6.44 14.33 2.61
C THR A 183 7.51 14.38 1.52
N ALA A 184 7.80 15.57 0.99
CA ALA A 184 8.84 15.79 -0.01
C ALA A 184 10.23 15.42 0.55
N LEU A 185 10.52 15.79 1.80
CA LEU A 185 11.76 15.43 2.48
C LEU A 185 11.89 13.90 2.63
N ILE A 186 10.85 13.22 3.12
CA ILE A 186 10.84 11.75 3.25
C ILE A 186 11.06 11.08 1.88
N THR A 187 10.38 11.57 0.85
CA THR A 187 10.51 11.03 -0.52
C THR A 187 11.91 11.31 -1.08
N ALA A 188 12.48 12.49 -0.84
CA ALA A 188 13.84 12.82 -1.25
C ALA A 188 14.89 11.94 -0.55
N VAL A 189 14.76 11.70 0.76
CA VAL A 189 15.62 10.77 1.50
C VAL A 189 15.51 9.36 0.93
N LEU A 190 14.29 8.89 0.63
CA LEU A 190 14.06 7.57 0.04
C LEU A 190 14.74 7.46 -1.35
N LEU A 191 14.62 8.50 -2.17
CA LEU A 191 15.30 8.57 -3.47
C LEU A 191 16.83 8.59 -3.32
N LEU A 192 17.38 9.35 -2.36
CA LEU A 192 18.81 9.40 -2.10
C LEU A 192 19.36 8.04 -1.64
N VAL A 193 18.66 7.36 -0.73
CA VAL A 193 19.02 5.99 -0.31
C VAL A 193 19.02 5.02 -1.49
N THR A 194 18.10 5.21 -2.45
CA THR A 194 17.95 4.31 -3.61
C THR A 194 18.94 4.62 -4.73
N ALA A 195 19.18 5.91 -5.01
CA ALA A 195 19.98 6.33 -6.17
C ALA A 195 21.46 6.51 -5.85
N CYS A 196 21.81 6.75 -4.57
CA CYS A 196 23.16 7.10 -4.15
C CYS A 196 23.74 6.08 -3.15
N PRO A 197 24.51 5.07 -3.61
CA PRO A 197 25.17 4.10 -2.72
C PRO A 197 26.02 4.73 -1.62
N PRO A 198 26.78 5.83 -1.85
CA PRO A 198 27.53 6.46 -0.77
C PRO A 198 26.64 7.01 0.35
N PHE A 199 25.44 7.48 0.05
CA PHE A 199 24.49 7.99 1.03
C PHE A 199 23.94 6.88 1.93
N SER A 200 23.59 5.72 1.37
CA SER A 200 23.14 4.58 2.14
C SER A 200 24.25 4.02 3.04
N ASN A 201 25.50 3.93 2.55
CA ASN A 201 26.65 3.50 3.33
C ASN A 201 26.93 4.46 4.50
N TRP A 202 26.82 5.79 4.29
CA TRP A 202 26.94 6.79 5.36
C TRP A 202 25.86 6.59 6.43
N GLY A 203 24.61 6.34 6.03
CA GLY A 203 23.51 6.02 6.94
C GLY A 203 23.79 4.76 7.78
N PHE A 204 24.37 3.71 7.18
CA PHE A 204 24.77 2.50 7.91
C PHE A 204 25.91 2.78 8.90
N LEU A 205 26.90 3.61 8.56
CA LEU A 205 27.98 4.01 9.46
C LEU A 205 27.45 4.78 10.69
N ILE A 206 26.47 5.65 10.49
CA ILE A 206 25.81 6.36 11.60
C ILE A 206 25.03 5.38 12.48
N ALA A 207 24.24 4.48 11.87
CA ALA A 207 23.49 3.46 12.60
C ALA A 207 24.40 2.55 13.42
N GLU A 208 25.59 2.19 12.91
CA GLU A 208 26.59 1.39 13.59
C GLU A 208 27.17 2.10 14.82
N ARG A 209 27.43 3.41 14.72
CA ARG A 209 27.89 4.23 15.84
C ARG A 209 26.83 4.38 16.95
N LEU A 210 25.55 4.43 16.58
CA LEU A 210 24.46 4.62 17.53
C LEU A 210 24.00 3.31 18.20
N CYS A 211 24.10 2.16 17.53
CA CYS A 211 23.47 0.91 17.95
C CYS A 211 24.40 -0.16 18.53
N HIS A 212 25.62 0.16 18.96
CA HIS A 212 26.54 -0.70 19.75
C HIS A 212 26.34 -2.23 19.55
N GLY A 213 26.69 -2.76 18.39
CA GLY A 213 26.94 -4.21 18.18
C GLY A 213 25.77 -5.20 18.21
N LYS A 214 24.61 -4.87 18.81
CA LYS A 214 23.47 -5.80 18.96
C LYS A 214 22.63 -6.00 17.69
N TRP A 215 22.94 -5.31 16.60
CA TRP A 215 22.13 -5.25 15.38
C TRP A 215 22.83 -5.81 14.14
N GLN A 216 23.97 -6.49 14.28
CA GLN A 216 24.78 -6.94 13.13
C GLN A 216 23.97 -7.80 12.14
N ASP A 217 23.28 -8.84 12.61
CA ASP A 217 22.48 -9.72 11.73
C ASP A 217 21.34 -9.00 11.01
N LYS A 218 20.71 -8.03 11.69
CA LYS A 218 19.63 -7.22 11.08
C LYS A 218 20.21 -6.21 10.10
N ARG A 219 21.36 -5.62 10.42
CA ARG A 219 22.08 -4.69 9.55
C ARG A 219 22.46 -5.36 8.23
N ASP A 220 23.06 -6.55 8.29
CA ASP A 220 23.55 -7.24 7.09
C ASP A 220 22.40 -7.65 6.16
N LYS A 221 21.27 -8.09 6.73
CA LYS A 221 20.04 -8.33 5.98
C LYS A 221 19.48 -7.06 5.35
N MET A 222 19.46 -5.96 6.10
CA MET A 222 18.96 -4.68 5.63
C MET A 222 19.86 -4.08 4.56
N LYS A 223 21.19 -4.22 4.71
CA LYS A 223 22.16 -3.80 3.71
C LYS A 223 22.01 -4.59 2.42
N ALA A 224 21.95 -5.92 2.48
CA ALA A 224 21.72 -6.75 1.31
C ALA A 224 20.41 -6.40 0.57
N GLN A 225 19.37 -6.02 1.31
CA GLN A 225 18.09 -5.60 0.75
C GLN A 225 18.17 -4.25 0.05
N ILE A 226 18.90 -3.29 0.64
CA ILE A 226 19.15 -1.96 0.04
C ILE A 226 20.06 -2.08 -1.19
N ASP A 227 21.13 -2.87 -1.11
CA ASP A 227 22.05 -3.10 -2.22
C ASP A 227 21.30 -3.72 -3.42
N SER A 228 20.45 -4.74 -3.19
CA SER A 228 19.60 -5.33 -4.24
C SER A 228 18.61 -4.32 -4.84
N MET A 229 18.01 -3.47 -4.00
CA MET A 229 17.11 -2.41 -4.45
C MET A 229 17.85 -1.38 -5.31
N GLN A 230 19.06 -0.97 -4.89
CA GLN A 230 19.89 -0.01 -5.64
C GLN A 230 20.32 -0.58 -6.99
N GLU A 231 20.76 -1.84 -7.01
CA GLU A 231 21.15 -2.52 -8.25
C GLU A 231 19.99 -2.54 -9.27
N GLU A 232 18.81 -2.99 -8.83
CA GLU A 232 17.63 -3.05 -9.72
C GLU A 232 17.14 -1.66 -10.13
N SER A 233 17.19 -0.66 -9.24
CA SER A 233 16.81 0.72 -9.56
C SER A 233 17.75 1.35 -10.59
N LEU A 234 19.06 1.22 -10.38
CA LEU A 234 20.06 1.76 -11.29
C LEU A 234 20.03 1.04 -12.65
N ARG A 235 19.81 -0.27 -12.63
CA ARG A 235 19.62 -1.07 -13.85
C ARG A 235 18.42 -0.56 -14.65
N LEU A 236 17.27 -0.34 -13.99
CA LEU A 236 16.07 0.16 -14.62
C LEU A 236 16.28 1.55 -15.22
N LEU A 237 16.84 2.49 -14.45
CA LEU A 237 17.03 3.88 -14.88
C LEU A 237 18.07 4.02 -16.00
N LYS A 238 19.20 3.31 -15.89
CA LYS A 238 20.29 3.42 -16.88
C LYS A 238 20.02 2.64 -18.15
N HIS A 239 19.48 1.43 -18.06
CA HIS A 239 19.35 0.53 -19.21
C HIS A 239 17.96 0.53 -19.84
N SER A 240 16.94 1.01 -19.14
CA SER A 240 15.55 0.98 -19.61
C SER A 240 14.75 2.23 -19.21
N PRO A 241 15.19 3.45 -19.60
CA PRO A 241 14.50 4.68 -19.21
C PRO A 241 13.05 4.76 -19.73
N ARG A 242 12.80 4.16 -20.91
CA ARG A 242 11.42 4.05 -21.45
C ARG A 242 10.52 3.21 -20.55
N THR A 243 11.05 2.14 -19.95
CA THR A 243 10.27 1.32 -18.99
C THR A 243 10.03 2.07 -17.69
N ALA A 244 11.03 2.82 -17.19
CA ALA A 244 10.85 3.68 -16.02
C ALA A 244 9.76 4.73 -16.25
N GLY A 245 9.76 5.40 -17.41
CA GLY A 245 8.71 6.33 -17.83
C GLY A 245 7.33 5.65 -17.94
N GLY A 246 7.29 4.43 -18.48
CA GLY A 246 6.08 3.63 -18.57
C GLY A 246 5.51 3.26 -17.20
N ILE A 247 6.36 2.86 -16.25
CA ILE A 247 5.96 2.58 -14.86
C ILE A 247 5.36 3.83 -14.22
N PHE A 248 6.01 4.97 -14.38
CA PHE A 248 5.54 6.23 -13.83
C PHE A 248 4.17 6.63 -14.41
N LEU A 249 4.00 6.53 -15.73
CA LEU A 249 2.72 6.81 -16.39
C LEU A 249 1.60 5.86 -15.92
N CYS A 250 1.89 4.57 -15.82
CA CYS A 250 0.94 3.58 -15.30
C CYS A 250 0.56 3.88 -13.85
N ASP A 251 1.52 4.33 -13.03
CA ASP A 251 1.26 4.66 -11.64
C ASP A 251 0.39 5.93 -11.50
N PHE A 252 0.61 6.94 -12.35
CA PHE A 252 -0.27 8.10 -12.44
C PHE A 252 -1.68 7.72 -12.88
N ALA A 253 -1.83 6.89 -13.91
CA ALA A 253 -3.14 6.39 -14.37
C ALA A 253 -3.85 5.60 -13.28
N LYS A 254 -3.12 4.77 -12.56
CA LYS A 254 -3.60 4.02 -11.39
C LYS A 254 -4.12 4.95 -10.29
N LEU A 255 -3.35 5.97 -9.92
CA LEU A 255 -3.74 6.96 -8.91
C LEU A 255 -4.94 7.79 -9.36
N THR A 256 -5.01 8.15 -10.63
CA THR A 256 -6.18 8.86 -11.19
C THR A 256 -7.46 8.03 -11.04
N CYS A 257 -7.42 6.72 -11.33
CA CYS A 257 -8.57 5.84 -11.09
C CYS A 257 -9.03 5.89 -9.63
N TRP A 258 -8.10 5.96 -8.70
CA TRP A 258 -8.42 6.05 -7.28
C TRP A 258 -9.00 7.42 -6.89
N TYR A 259 -8.37 8.52 -7.36
CA TYR A 259 -8.79 9.89 -7.00
C TYR A 259 -10.10 10.31 -7.65
N LEU A 260 -10.54 9.63 -8.71
CA LEU A 260 -11.82 9.84 -9.34
C LEU A 260 -13.00 9.29 -8.51
N VAL A 261 -12.78 8.28 -7.66
CA VAL A 261 -13.88 7.65 -6.89
C VAL A 261 -14.65 8.66 -6.04
N PRO A 262 -14.02 9.51 -5.21
CA PRO A 262 -14.74 10.52 -4.42
C PRO A 262 -15.53 11.50 -5.29
N TRP A 263 -14.99 11.88 -6.45
CA TRP A 263 -15.71 12.78 -7.35
C TRP A 263 -16.99 12.15 -7.91
N PHE A 264 -16.94 10.89 -8.38
CA PHE A 264 -18.14 10.21 -8.87
C PHE A 264 -19.22 10.04 -7.79
N VAL A 265 -18.82 9.87 -6.53
CA VAL A 265 -19.76 9.80 -5.42
C VAL A 265 -20.40 11.15 -5.15
N LEU A 266 -19.61 12.21 -5.09
CA LEU A 266 -20.07 13.55 -4.75
C LEU A 266 -20.83 14.23 -5.89
N SER A 267 -20.41 14.01 -7.13
CA SER A 267 -21.07 14.58 -8.32
C SER A 267 -22.46 14.00 -8.63
N ALA A 268 -22.84 12.91 -7.94
CA ALA A 268 -24.18 12.35 -8.08
C ALA A 268 -25.26 13.30 -7.56
N ASP A 269 -24.97 14.03 -6.47
CA ASP A 269 -25.95 14.89 -5.79
C ASP A 269 -25.51 16.36 -5.73
N LEU A 270 -24.25 16.68 -5.98
CA LEU A 270 -23.67 18.00 -5.77
C LEU A 270 -22.94 18.51 -7.05
N PRO A 271 -23.02 19.80 -7.36
CA PRO A 271 -22.30 20.40 -8.50
C PRO A 271 -20.82 20.66 -8.15
N VAL A 272 -20.07 19.57 -7.86
CA VAL A 272 -18.65 19.66 -7.49
C VAL A 272 -17.74 19.58 -8.71
N SER A 273 -16.66 20.36 -8.70
CA SER A 273 -15.69 20.35 -9.78
C SER A 273 -14.79 19.09 -9.72
N LEU A 274 -14.61 18.45 -10.89
CA LEU A 274 -13.74 17.27 -11.03
C LEU A 274 -12.32 17.57 -10.52
N TRP A 275 -11.72 18.65 -11.03
CA TRP A 275 -10.34 19.00 -10.69
C TRP A 275 -10.17 19.27 -9.19
N GLN A 276 -11.14 19.94 -8.56
CA GLN A 276 -11.12 20.29 -7.15
C GLN A 276 -11.07 19.03 -6.28
N ILE A 277 -12.00 18.09 -6.49
CA ILE A 277 -12.07 16.85 -5.69
C ILE A 277 -10.86 15.95 -5.94
N VAL A 278 -10.39 15.85 -7.18
CA VAL A 278 -9.18 15.07 -7.50
C VAL A 278 -7.95 15.69 -6.83
N CYS A 279 -7.78 17.01 -6.87
CA CYS A 279 -6.68 17.70 -6.22
C CYS A 279 -6.72 17.56 -4.70
N ILE A 280 -7.91 17.69 -4.08
CA ILE A 280 -8.10 17.46 -2.64
C ILE A 280 -7.73 16.04 -2.25
N THR A 281 -8.20 15.05 -3.02
CA THR A 281 -7.93 13.64 -2.75
C THR A 281 -6.45 13.31 -2.88
N ALA A 282 -5.77 13.87 -3.90
CA ALA A 282 -4.34 13.71 -4.11
C ALA A 282 -3.52 14.34 -2.98
N ALA A 283 -3.86 15.58 -2.58
CA ALA A 283 -3.22 16.25 -1.46
C ALA A 283 -3.46 15.51 -0.14
N ALA A 284 -4.67 15.04 0.09
CA ALA A 284 -5.02 14.24 1.27
C ALA A 284 -4.22 12.93 1.32
N GLN A 285 -4.09 12.21 0.20
CA GLN A 285 -3.30 10.98 0.10
C GLN A 285 -1.81 11.22 0.38
N MET A 286 -1.26 12.30 -0.13
CA MET A 286 0.13 12.67 0.12
C MET A 286 0.36 12.95 1.61
N LEU A 287 -0.48 13.77 2.24
CA LEU A 287 -0.37 14.14 3.65
C LEU A 287 -0.63 12.96 4.59
N ALA A 288 -1.59 12.09 4.25
CA ALA A 288 -1.87 10.87 5.00
C ALA A 288 -0.65 9.95 5.10
N GLY A 289 0.26 10.00 4.11
CA GLY A 289 1.49 9.23 4.10
C GLY A 289 2.51 9.63 5.17
N VAL A 290 2.36 10.80 5.79
CA VAL A 290 3.22 11.31 6.89
C VAL A 290 2.71 10.83 8.25
N ILE A 291 1.40 10.62 8.38
CA ILE A 291 0.78 10.21 9.64
C ILE A 291 0.97 8.69 9.81
N PRO A 292 1.75 8.22 10.78
CA PRO A 292 2.01 6.80 10.96
C PRO A 292 0.79 6.10 11.56
N THR A 293 -0.06 5.55 10.68
CA THR A 293 -1.22 4.75 11.08
C THR A 293 -1.13 3.33 10.50
N PRO A 294 -1.59 2.31 11.22
CA PRO A 294 -1.62 0.94 10.70
C PRO A 294 -2.44 0.88 9.39
N ALA A 295 -1.85 0.40 8.32
CA ALA A 295 -2.47 0.31 6.98
C ALA A 295 -2.96 1.65 6.39
N GLY A 296 -2.53 2.80 6.94
CA GLY A 296 -3.04 4.11 6.54
C GLY A 296 -4.53 4.33 6.88
N LEU A 297 -5.06 3.55 7.86
CA LEU A 297 -6.44 3.70 8.32
C LEU A 297 -6.56 4.93 9.23
N GLY A 298 -7.55 5.75 8.98
CA GLY A 298 -7.82 6.98 9.73
C GLY A 298 -7.07 8.21 9.22
N SER A 299 -5.82 8.07 8.75
CA SER A 299 -5.02 9.22 8.30
C SER A 299 -5.57 9.87 7.03
N LEU A 300 -5.90 9.07 6.03
CA LEU A 300 -6.48 9.57 4.77
C LEU A 300 -7.88 10.14 5.00
N GLU A 301 -8.70 9.44 5.78
CA GLU A 301 -10.05 9.87 6.14
C GLU A 301 -10.02 11.23 6.85
N PHE A 302 -9.17 11.35 7.87
CA PHE A 302 -9.02 12.60 8.62
C PHE A 302 -8.64 13.77 7.71
N VAL A 303 -7.61 13.60 6.89
CA VAL A 303 -7.13 14.70 6.02
C VAL A 303 -8.15 15.02 4.93
N PHE A 304 -8.76 14.01 4.31
CA PHE A 304 -9.79 14.22 3.30
C PHE A 304 -11.01 14.94 3.87
N LEU A 305 -11.53 14.50 5.01
CA LEU A 305 -12.67 15.13 5.69
C LEU A 305 -12.35 16.57 6.08
N MET A 306 -11.14 16.83 6.58
CA MET A 306 -10.71 18.18 6.96
C MET A 306 -10.82 19.18 5.80
N PHE A 307 -10.52 18.74 4.56
CA PHE A 307 -10.62 19.60 3.37
C PHE A 307 -12.01 19.62 2.74
N SER A 308 -12.67 18.46 2.68
CA SER A 308 -13.91 18.29 1.91
C SER A 308 -15.13 18.77 2.67
N THR A 309 -15.14 18.70 4.02
CA THR A 309 -16.32 19.03 4.83
C THR A 309 -16.79 20.47 4.64
N LYS A 310 -15.88 21.41 4.37
CA LYS A 310 -16.23 22.82 4.11
C LYS A 310 -16.96 23.01 2.78
N ILE A 311 -16.74 22.12 1.82
CA ILE A 311 -17.26 22.23 0.46
C ILE A 311 -18.56 21.45 0.32
N VAL A 312 -18.58 20.21 0.82
CA VAL A 312 -19.67 19.26 0.53
C VAL A 312 -20.46 18.82 1.77
N GLY A 313 -19.98 19.17 2.96
CA GLY A 313 -20.57 18.69 4.21
C GLY A 313 -19.95 17.38 4.71
N ALA A 314 -20.14 17.07 6.00
CA ALA A 314 -19.48 15.94 6.65
C ALA A 314 -20.03 14.57 6.20
N ALA A 315 -21.34 14.48 6.01
CA ALA A 315 -22.00 13.21 5.61
C ALA A 315 -21.61 12.79 4.20
N GLU A 316 -21.60 13.74 3.25
CA GLU A 316 -21.20 13.55 1.86
C GLU A 316 -19.73 13.18 1.74
N ALA A 317 -18.86 13.93 2.40
CA ALA A 317 -17.42 13.62 2.45
C ALA A 317 -17.16 12.25 3.07
N GLY A 318 -17.89 11.89 4.12
CA GLY A 318 -17.82 10.57 4.76
C GLY A 318 -18.28 9.44 3.85
N ALA A 319 -19.39 9.61 3.14
CA ALA A 319 -19.88 8.64 2.16
C ALA A 319 -18.85 8.41 1.04
N ALA A 320 -18.24 9.49 0.52
CA ALA A 320 -17.19 9.40 -0.49
C ALA A 320 -15.96 8.62 0.01
N MET A 321 -15.55 8.83 1.26
CA MET A 321 -14.42 8.09 1.84
C MET A 321 -14.73 6.63 2.11
N ILE A 322 -15.91 6.29 2.59
CA ILE A 322 -16.34 4.90 2.79
C ILE A 322 -16.31 4.16 1.45
N LEU A 323 -16.87 4.76 0.39
CA LEU A 323 -16.88 4.16 -0.93
C LEU A 323 -15.48 4.06 -1.55
N LEU A 324 -14.60 5.03 -1.31
CA LEU A 324 -13.20 4.93 -1.70
C LEU A 324 -12.52 3.74 -1.02
N ARG A 325 -12.76 3.53 0.29
CA ARG A 325 -12.23 2.36 1.00
C ARG A 325 -12.81 1.04 0.48
N CYS A 326 -14.10 1.01 0.16
CA CYS A 326 -14.72 -0.14 -0.48
C CYS A 326 -14.07 -0.43 -1.84
N ALA A 327 -13.83 0.60 -2.67
CA ALA A 327 -13.20 0.47 -3.97
C ALA A 327 -11.77 -0.10 -3.87
N VAL A 328 -11.00 0.34 -2.89
CA VAL A 328 -9.58 -0.05 -2.79
C VAL A 328 -9.37 -1.39 -2.08
N ASN A 329 -10.23 -1.73 -1.12
CA ASN A 329 -10.01 -2.91 -0.26
C ASN A 329 -11.06 -4.02 -0.49
N ILE A 330 -12.36 -3.68 -0.53
CA ILE A 330 -13.43 -4.69 -0.53
C ILE A 330 -13.67 -5.24 -1.94
N ILE A 331 -13.81 -4.37 -2.95
CA ILE A 331 -14.06 -4.83 -4.33
C ILE A 331 -12.93 -5.74 -4.83
N PRO A 332 -11.64 -5.42 -4.66
CA PRO A 332 -10.55 -6.28 -5.07
C PRO A 332 -10.43 -7.61 -4.30
N LEU A 333 -11.02 -7.68 -3.11
CA LEU A 333 -10.94 -8.87 -2.25
C LEU A 333 -11.52 -10.12 -2.92
N VAL A 334 -12.67 -9.96 -3.58
CA VAL A 334 -13.40 -11.08 -4.18
C VAL A 334 -12.60 -11.73 -5.32
N PRO A 335 -12.22 -11.02 -6.39
CA PRO A 335 -11.42 -11.61 -7.47
C PRO A 335 -10.03 -12.06 -7.00
N GLY A 336 -9.42 -11.36 -6.05
CA GLY A 336 -8.14 -11.75 -5.45
C GLY A 336 -8.23 -13.08 -4.69
N ALA A 337 -9.29 -13.27 -3.88
CA ALA A 337 -9.55 -14.53 -3.19
C ALA A 337 -9.76 -15.70 -4.15
N LEU A 338 -10.55 -15.49 -5.20
CA LEU A 338 -10.80 -16.52 -6.21
C LEU A 338 -9.50 -16.96 -6.90
N LEU A 339 -8.64 -16.02 -7.26
CA LEU A 339 -7.35 -16.31 -7.89
C LEU A 339 -6.39 -17.01 -6.92
N ALA A 340 -6.33 -16.59 -5.66
CA ALA A 340 -5.49 -17.22 -4.64
C ALA A 340 -5.92 -18.68 -4.37
N LEU A 341 -7.24 -18.96 -4.34
CA LEU A 341 -7.77 -20.32 -4.14
C LEU A 341 -7.49 -21.26 -5.33
N THR A 342 -7.56 -20.76 -6.57
CA THR A 342 -7.25 -21.57 -7.76
C THR A 342 -5.80 -22.03 -7.76
N ASP A 343 -4.87 -21.23 -7.20
CA ASP A 343 -3.46 -21.58 -7.07
C ASP A 343 -3.21 -22.68 -6.04
N CYS A 344 -3.90 -22.62 -4.91
CA CYS A 344 -3.81 -23.66 -3.90
C CYS A 344 -4.27 -25.03 -4.45
N ARG A 345 -5.29 -25.05 -5.31
CA ARG A 345 -5.80 -26.30 -5.94
C ARG A 345 -4.81 -26.87 -6.95
N LYS A 346 -4.17 -26.07 -7.78
CA LYS A 346 -3.15 -26.53 -8.74
C LYS A 346 -1.95 -27.17 -8.04
N LYS A 347 -1.51 -26.60 -6.90
CA LYS A 347 -0.43 -27.19 -6.08
C LYS A 347 -0.79 -28.53 -5.44
N LYS A 348 -2.04 -28.75 -5.10
CA LYS A 348 -2.52 -30.02 -4.50
C LYS A 348 -2.58 -31.13 -5.55
N GLY A 349 -3.08 -30.84 -6.74
CA GLY A 349 -3.15 -31.79 -7.86
C GLY A 349 -1.77 -32.21 -8.41
N SER A 350 -0.75 -31.33 -8.37
CA SER A 350 0.62 -31.68 -8.81
C SER A 350 1.43 -32.46 -7.76
N ARG A 351 0.94 -32.56 -6.51
CA ARG A 351 1.54 -33.42 -5.46
C ARG A 351 0.93 -34.81 -5.38
N GLU A 352 -0.23 -35.04 -6.04
CA GLU A 352 -0.95 -36.30 -6.05
C GLU A 352 -0.70 -37.16 -7.31
N CYS A 353 0.16 -36.71 -8.25
CA CYS A 353 0.69 -37.58 -9.31
C CYS A 353 2.11 -38.03 -8.90
N PRO A 354 2.31 -39.22 -8.33
CA PRO A 354 3.60 -39.88 -8.33
C PRO A 354 3.95 -40.21 -9.77
N ALA A 355 5.15 -39.83 -10.18
CA ALA A 355 5.69 -40.26 -11.46
C ALA A 355 5.76 -41.82 -11.46
N GLU A 356 5.00 -42.46 -12.36
CA GLU A 356 5.26 -43.80 -12.82
C GLU A 356 6.51 -43.86 -13.71
#